data_f637e5ac0b2099e0c655abb56692e287
#
_entry.id   f637e5ac0b2099e0c655abb56692e287
#
_cell.length_a   1.000
_cell.length_b   1.000
_cell.length_c   1.000
_cell.angle_alpha   90.00
_cell.angle_beta   90.00
_cell.angle_gamma   90.00
#
_symmetry.space_group_name_H-M   'P 1'
#
loop_
_entity.id
_entity.type
_entity.pdbx_description
1 polymer ?
#
loop_
_entity_poly.entity_id
_entity_poly.type
_entity_poly.pdbx_seq_one_letter_code
_entity_poly.pdbx_strand_id
1 'polypeptide(L)'
;MTIQSNIDKALISDMPVQRFDGRIIVVQSEVEAAKAIDYLESYPLVGIDTETRPSFAKGRMHPVALLQVSTNDTCFLFRLDHMGLTTDIVRLLTEDTVIKVGLSLKDDFQRLRQRMPFTPRGYVDLQDYVSRLGIEAMSLQKIYALLFGYKLSKAQRLSNWEADVLTDAQKEYAALDAWACTRIYGYLESLVSKNELVVEPAPAYPIQDINLTPSISNL
;
A
#
# COMPACT_ATOMS: atom_id res chain seq x y z
N MET A 1 24.49 -0.91 0.11
CA MET A 1 23.63 -2.02 -0.37
C MET A 1 23.40 -1.85 -1.85
N THR A 2 23.62 -2.91 -2.64
CA THR A 2 23.33 -2.91 -4.09
C THR A 2 22.03 -3.64 -4.32
N ILE A 3 21.10 -3.03 -5.07
CA ILE A 3 19.83 -3.60 -5.49
C ILE A 3 19.66 -3.43 -7.01
N GLN A 4 18.84 -4.30 -7.63
CA GLN A 4 18.46 -4.15 -9.03
C GLN A 4 17.37 -3.07 -9.18
N SER A 5 17.28 -2.40 -10.35
CA SER A 5 16.22 -1.40 -10.59
C SER A 5 14.82 -2.02 -10.66
N ASN A 6 14.72 -3.31 -11.01
CA ASN A 6 13.45 -4.03 -11.15
C ASN A 6 13.63 -5.52 -10.82
N ILE A 7 12.52 -6.24 -10.66
CA ILE A 7 12.49 -7.68 -10.40
C ILE A 7 11.46 -8.36 -11.30
N ASP A 8 11.78 -9.56 -11.82
CA ASP A 8 10.81 -10.36 -12.56
C ASP A 8 9.73 -10.91 -11.62
N LYS A 9 8.49 -10.87 -12.09
CA LYS A 9 7.34 -11.39 -11.34
C LYS A 9 7.45 -12.90 -11.06
N ALA A 10 8.11 -13.66 -11.96
CA ALA A 10 8.31 -15.09 -11.78
C ALA A 10 9.17 -15.38 -10.54
N LEU A 11 10.21 -14.60 -10.29
CA LEU A 11 11.06 -14.75 -9.11
C LEU A 11 10.31 -14.49 -7.79
N ILE A 12 9.30 -13.63 -7.82
CA ILE A 12 8.51 -13.30 -6.63
C ILE A 12 7.61 -14.48 -6.20
N SER A 13 7.19 -15.34 -7.14
CA SER A 13 6.28 -16.45 -6.85
C SER A 13 6.85 -17.43 -5.82
N ASP A 14 8.17 -17.62 -5.84
CA ASP A 14 8.87 -18.59 -4.99
C ASP A 14 9.38 -18.01 -3.68
N MET A 15 9.24 -16.69 -3.49
CA MET A 15 9.65 -16.02 -2.26
C MET A 15 8.75 -16.38 -1.07
N PRO A 16 9.28 -16.40 0.16
CA PRO A 16 8.48 -16.56 1.36
C PRO A 16 7.46 -15.42 1.48
N VAL A 17 6.31 -15.73 2.07
CA VAL A 17 5.24 -14.75 2.29
C VAL A 17 5.58 -13.89 3.51
N GLN A 18 5.52 -12.57 3.37
CA GLN A 18 5.60 -11.64 4.49
C GLN A 18 4.28 -11.66 5.26
N ARG A 19 4.36 -11.56 6.57
CA ARG A 19 3.22 -11.36 7.49
C ARG A 19 3.41 -10.08 8.29
N PHE A 20 2.31 -9.54 8.77
CA PHE A 20 2.33 -8.45 9.73
C PHE A 20 2.16 -9.03 11.14
N ASP A 21 3.21 -8.93 11.95
CA ASP A 21 3.23 -9.50 13.31
C ASP A 21 2.83 -8.49 14.39
N GLY A 22 2.39 -7.27 13.97
CA GLY A 22 1.97 -6.20 14.86
C GLY A 22 0.51 -6.31 15.30
N ARG A 23 0.05 -5.32 16.05
CA ARG A 23 -1.34 -5.21 16.49
C ARG A 23 -2.21 -4.64 15.37
N ILE A 24 -3.39 -5.23 15.17
CA ILE A 24 -4.40 -4.72 14.24
C ILE A 24 -5.61 -4.28 15.07
N ILE A 25 -5.97 -3.00 14.93
CA ILE A 25 -7.08 -2.37 15.66
C ILE A 25 -8.12 -1.92 14.63
N VAL A 26 -9.31 -2.51 14.68
CA VAL A 26 -10.44 -2.09 13.85
C VAL A 26 -11.15 -0.93 14.54
N VAL A 27 -11.31 0.18 13.83
CA VAL A 27 -11.93 1.43 14.30
C VAL A 27 -13.27 1.61 13.57
N GLN A 28 -14.36 1.70 14.33
CA GLN A 28 -15.73 1.70 13.79
C GLN A 28 -16.57 2.91 14.23
N SER A 29 -16.04 3.76 15.12
CA SER A 29 -16.72 4.95 15.61
C SER A 29 -15.82 6.18 15.58
N GLU A 30 -16.44 7.37 15.53
CA GLU A 30 -15.71 8.65 15.57
C GLU A 30 -14.88 8.81 16.87
N VAL A 31 -15.40 8.33 18.00
CA VAL A 31 -14.69 8.40 19.28
C VAL A 31 -13.43 7.54 19.29
N GLU A 32 -13.50 6.35 18.69
CA GLU A 32 -12.33 5.49 18.51
C GLU A 32 -11.35 6.11 17.52
N ALA A 33 -11.86 6.71 16.43
CA ALA A 33 -11.03 7.39 15.43
C ALA A 33 -10.23 8.53 16.04
N ALA A 34 -10.85 9.39 16.84
CA ALA A 34 -10.15 10.48 17.53
C ALA A 34 -8.97 9.98 18.37
N LYS A 35 -9.18 8.93 19.19
CA LYS A 35 -8.11 8.32 20.01
C LYS A 35 -7.01 7.68 19.17
N ALA A 36 -7.38 7.03 18.08
CA ALA A 36 -6.42 6.41 17.15
C ALA A 36 -5.55 7.49 16.47
N ILE A 37 -6.17 8.61 16.04
CA ILE A 37 -5.44 9.71 15.41
C ILE A 37 -4.50 10.38 16.42
N ASP A 38 -4.92 10.67 17.65
CA ASP A 38 -4.04 11.20 18.69
C ASP A 38 -2.82 10.30 18.95
N TYR A 39 -3.01 8.96 18.90
CA TYR A 39 -1.91 8.01 18.98
C TYR A 39 -0.99 8.10 17.75
N LEU A 40 -1.55 8.13 16.54
CA LEU A 40 -0.79 8.17 15.29
C LEU A 40 0.01 9.47 15.12
N GLU A 41 -0.51 10.60 15.60
CA GLU A 41 0.17 11.90 15.58
C GLU A 41 1.41 11.95 16.49
N SER A 42 1.59 11.00 17.37
CA SER A 42 2.83 10.86 18.17
C SER A 42 4.00 10.23 17.40
N TYR A 43 3.76 9.76 16.17
CA TYR A 43 4.77 9.14 15.32
C TYR A 43 5.15 10.08 14.15
N PRO A 44 6.45 10.19 13.82
CA PRO A 44 6.88 11.06 12.71
C PRO A 44 6.55 10.49 11.33
N LEU A 45 6.23 9.19 11.26
CA LEU A 45 6.03 8.45 10.01
C LEU A 45 4.95 7.39 10.19
N VAL A 46 3.98 7.36 9.28
CA VAL A 46 2.96 6.30 9.17
C VAL A 46 2.79 5.85 7.73
N GLY A 47 2.49 4.58 7.54
CA GLY A 47 2.09 4.06 6.23
C GLY A 47 0.58 4.15 6.07
N ILE A 48 0.11 4.47 4.87
CA ILE A 48 -1.33 4.54 4.57
C ILE A 48 -1.66 3.77 3.29
N ASP A 49 -2.87 3.19 3.27
CA ASP A 49 -3.45 2.56 2.09
C ASP A 49 -4.98 2.63 2.17
N THR A 50 -5.69 2.34 1.10
CA THR A 50 -7.17 2.32 1.07
C THR A 50 -7.71 1.10 0.36
N GLU A 51 -8.88 0.62 0.84
CA GLU A 51 -9.59 -0.46 0.20
C GLU A 51 -11.01 -0.06 -0.19
N THR A 52 -11.40 -0.53 -1.37
CA THR A 52 -12.71 -0.29 -1.96
C THR A 52 -13.31 -1.61 -2.40
N ARG A 53 -14.60 -1.82 -2.11
CA ARG A 53 -15.31 -2.98 -2.62
C ARG A 53 -15.23 -3.03 -4.15
N PRO A 54 -14.81 -4.16 -4.76
CA PRO A 54 -14.73 -4.28 -6.20
C PRO A 54 -16.11 -4.17 -6.84
N SER A 55 -16.18 -3.47 -7.99
CA SER A 55 -17.38 -3.42 -8.81
C SER A 55 -17.11 -4.14 -10.13
N PHE A 56 -17.98 -5.09 -10.46
CA PHE A 56 -17.94 -5.81 -11.74
C PHE A 56 -18.90 -5.20 -12.77
N ALA A 57 -19.66 -4.17 -12.39
CA ALA A 57 -20.56 -3.45 -13.28
C ALA A 57 -19.86 -2.22 -13.87
N LYS A 58 -19.93 -2.07 -15.20
CA LYS A 58 -19.32 -0.93 -15.91
C LYS A 58 -19.89 0.41 -15.38
N GLY A 59 -19.01 1.35 -15.05
CA GLY A 59 -19.39 2.69 -14.59
C GLY A 59 -19.86 2.79 -13.14
N ARG A 60 -19.92 1.69 -12.40
CA ARG A 60 -20.24 1.70 -10.97
C ARG A 60 -18.94 1.65 -10.14
N MET A 61 -18.75 2.65 -9.31
CA MET A 61 -17.63 2.69 -8.34
C MET A 61 -18.22 2.71 -6.92
N HIS A 62 -17.64 1.92 -6.03
CA HIS A 62 -17.93 2.00 -4.60
C HIS A 62 -17.05 3.07 -3.95
N PRO A 63 -17.51 3.76 -2.91
CA PRO A 63 -16.68 4.66 -2.13
C PRO A 63 -15.60 3.85 -1.37
N VAL A 64 -14.53 4.52 -0.95
CA VAL A 64 -13.50 3.89 -0.10
C VAL A 64 -14.17 3.35 1.17
N ALA A 65 -14.07 2.04 1.41
CA ALA A 65 -14.69 1.38 2.57
C ALA A 65 -13.75 1.36 3.79
N LEU A 66 -12.45 1.25 3.55
CA LEU A 66 -11.45 1.10 4.59
C LEU A 66 -10.26 2.04 4.31
N LEU A 67 -9.79 2.73 5.34
CA LEU A 67 -8.50 3.41 5.37
C LEU A 67 -7.60 2.69 6.38
N GLN A 68 -6.42 2.29 5.96
CA GLN A 68 -5.41 1.71 6.81
C GLN A 68 -4.36 2.76 7.17
N VAL A 69 -3.99 2.85 8.43
CA VAL A 69 -2.88 3.67 8.90
C VAL A 69 -2.01 2.85 9.84
N SER A 70 -0.74 2.66 9.48
CA SER A 70 0.17 1.79 10.20
C SER A 70 1.41 2.53 10.69
N THR A 71 1.76 2.31 11.96
CA THR A 71 3.10 2.51 12.49
C THR A 71 3.96 1.27 12.20
N ASN A 72 5.14 1.14 12.82
CA ASN A 72 5.98 -0.05 12.66
C ASN A 72 5.38 -1.31 13.31
N ASP A 73 4.51 -1.18 14.31
CA ASP A 73 4.03 -2.27 15.16
C ASP A 73 2.52 -2.31 15.36
N THR A 74 1.80 -1.28 14.94
CA THR A 74 0.36 -1.16 15.14
C THR A 74 -0.31 -0.60 13.89
N CYS A 75 -1.33 -1.29 13.38
CA CYS A 75 -2.14 -0.82 12.27
C CYS A 75 -3.58 -0.58 12.70
N PHE A 76 -4.10 0.59 12.38
CA PHE A 76 -5.50 0.97 12.56
C PHE A 76 -6.25 0.83 11.24
N LEU A 77 -7.37 0.11 11.29
CA LEU A 77 -8.27 -0.14 10.18
C LEU A 77 -9.55 0.67 10.38
N PHE A 78 -9.60 1.86 9.79
CA PHE A 78 -10.73 2.78 9.91
C PHE A 78 -11.85 2.38 8.94
N ARG A 79 -12.97 1.91 9.47
CA ARG A 79 -14.15 1.48 8.72
C ARG A 79 -14.95 2.69 8.23
N LEU A 80 -14.56 3.26 7.08
CA LEU A 80 -15.22 4.43 6.52
C LEU A 80 -16.64 4.16 6.01
N ASP A 81 -16.99 2.91 5.76
CA ASP A 81 -18.34 2.47 5.45
C ASP A 81 -19.28 2.55 6.68
N HIS A 82 -18.74 2.48 7.91
CA HIS A 82 -19.50 2.58 9.16
C HIS A 82 -19.59 4.00 9.70
N MET A 83 -18.45 4.73 9.73
CA MET A 83 -18.38 6.04 10.42
C MET A 83 -18.14 7.23 9.48
N GLY A 84 -17.89 6.98 8.18
CA GLY A 84 -17.48 8.04 7.26
C GLY A 84 -16.03 8.46 7.41
N LEU A 85 -15.63 9.52 6.70
CA LEU A 85 -14.35 10.18 6.86
C LEU A 85 -14.52 11.29 7.92
N THR A 86 -13.96 11.09 9.12
CA THR A 86 -14.11 12.02 10.24
C THR A 86 -13.16 13.22 10.15
N THR A 87 -13.45 14.28 10.90
CA THR A 87 -12.59 15.47 10.99
C THR A 87 -11.21 15.13 11.55
N ASP A 88 -11.10 14.19 12.50
CA ASP A 88 -9.82 13.75 13.04
C ASP A 88 -8.96 13.03 12.00
N ILE A 89 -9.56 12.15 11.20
CA ILE A 89 -8.85 11.51 10.08
C ILE A 89 -8.37 12.57 9.08
N VAL A 90 -9.23 13.54 8.74
CA VAL A 90 -8.83 14.64 7.84
C VAL A 90 -7.70 15.47 8.47
N ARG A 91 -7.71 15.70 9.79
CA ARG A 91 -6.61 16.37 10.49
C ARG A 91 -5.28 15.67 10.23
N LEU A 92 -5.19 14.35 10.42
CA LEU A 92 -3.98 13.56 10.12
C LEU A 92 -3.58 13.69 8.64
N LEU A 93 -4.53 13.62 7.71
CA LEU A 93 -4.26 13.67 6.27
C LEU A 93 -3.81 15.05 5.77
N THR A 94 -4.05 16.12 6.53
CA THR A 94 -3.79 17.51 6.15
C THR A 94 -2.66 18.18 6.91
N GLU A 95 -2.14 17.56 7.97
CA GLU A 95 -1.01 18.09 8.74
C GLU A 95 0.33 17.75 8.08
N ASP A 96 1.39 18.51 8.43
CA ASP A 96 2.73 18.35 7.87
C ASP A 96 3.72 17.65 8.83
N THR A 97 3.37 17.51 10.11
CA THR A 97 4.28 16.99 11.15
C THR A 97 4.46 15.49 11.11
N VAL A 98 3.43 14.76 10.65
CA VAL A 98 3.48 13.31 10.40
C VAL A 98 3.62 13.06 8.91
N ILE A 99 4.64 12.32 8.49
CA ILE A 99 4.79 11.89 7.09
C ILE A 99 3.88 10.69 6.85
N LYS A 100 2.94 10.82 5.90
CA LYS A 100 2.09 9.73 5.43
C LYS A 100 2.70 9.11 4.17
N VAL A 101 3.07 7.84 4.22
CA VAL A 101 3.67 7.13 3.08
C VAL A 101 2.70 6.09 2.53
N GLY A 102 2.52 6.07 1.22
CA GLY A 102 1.71 5.07 0.55
C GLY A 102 2.10 4.90 -0.91
N LEU A 103 1.40 4.06 -1.63
CA LEU A 103 1.66 3.80 -3.04
C LEU A 103 0.45 4.27 -3.88
N SER A 104 0.69 5.10 -4.90
CA SER A 104 -0.38 5.69 -5.75
C SER A 104 -1.37 6.58 -4.98
N LEU A 105 -0.90 7.31 -4.00
CA LEU A 105 -1.70 8.12 -3.07
C LEU A 105 -2.60 9.17 -3.74
N LYS A 106 -2.26 9.62 -4.95
CA LYS A 106 -3.09 10.57 -5.70
C LYS A 106 -4.50 10.02 -5.93
N ASP A 107 -4.59 8.73 -6.28
CA ASP A 107 -5.87 8.06 -6.53
C ASP A 107 -6.65 7.87 -5.23
N ASP A 108 -5.97 7.48 -4.15
CA ASP A 108 -6.57 7.30 -2.83
C ASP A 108 -7.14 8.61 -2.29
N PHE A 109 -6.36 9.70 -2.34
CA PHE A 109 -6.84 11.01 -1.92
C PHE A 109 -7.98 11.54 -2.79
N GLN A 110 -7.97 11.27 -4.09
CA GLN A 110 -9.07 11.63 -4.97
C GLN A 110 -10.37 10.93 -4.56
N ARG A 111 -10.31 9.66 -4.20
CA ARG A 111 -11.46 8.88 -3.75
C ARG A 111 -11.91 9.27 -2.34
N LEU A 112 -10.99 9.47 -1.41
CA LEU A 112 -11.30 9.93 -0.05
C LEU A 112 -11.99 11.30 -0.06
N ARG A 113 -11.58 12.22 -0.95
CA ARG A 113 -12.22 13.55 -1.12
C ARG A 113 -13.68 13.49 -1.59
N GLN A 114 -14.13 12.36 -2.14
CA GLN A 114 -15.56 12.17 -2.44
C GLN A 114 -16.41 12.03 -1.16
N ARG A 115 -15.80 11.64 -0.03
CA ARG A 115 -16.48 11.57 1.28
C ARG A 115 -16.47 12.91 2.01
N MET A 116 -15.34 13.60 2.00
CA MET A 116 -15.15 14.91 2.64
C MET A 116 -14.04 15.67 1.92
N PRO A 117 -14.23 16.94 1.53
CA PRO A 117 -13.19 17.74 0.89
C PRO A 117 -12.02 18.02 1.83
N PHE A 118 -10.78 17.82 1.35
CA PHE A 118 -9.55 18.19 2.05
C PHE A 118 -8.39 18.35 1.06
N THR A 119 -7.32 19.03 1.48
CA THR A 119 -6.07 19.13 0.71
C THR A 119 -4.99 18.33 1.44
N PRO A 120 -4.53 17.19 0.90
CA PRO A 120 -3.54 16.36 1.56
C PRO A 120 -2.21 17.09 1.66
N ARG A 121 -1.50 16.91 2.79
CA ARG A 121 -0.19 17.50 3.08
C ARG A 121 0.70 16.47 3.79
N GLY A 122 2.00 16.73 3.86
CA GLY A 122 2.93 15.88 4.59
C GLY A 122 2.92 14.42 4.11
N TYR A 123 2.89 14.15 2.81
CA TYR A 123 2.84 12.79 2.28
C TYR A 123 3.94 12.50 1.26
N VAL A 124 4.28 11.21 1.16
CA VAL A 124 5.22 10.67 0.18
C VAL A 124 4.54 9.55 -0.60
N ASP A 125 4.46 9.70 -1.92
CA ASP A 125 4.08 8.60 -2.81
C ASP A 125 5.30 7.76 -3.14
N LEU A 126 5.25 6.48 -2.80
CA LEU A 126 6.38 5.56 -3.01
C LEU A 126 6.76 5.40 -4.48
N GLN A 127 5.81 5.50 -5.42
CA GLN A 127 6.15 5.42 -6.85
C GLN A 127 7.04 6.59 -7.27
N ASP A 128 6.68 7.81 -6.86
CA ASP A 128 7.48 9.00 -7.13
C ASP A 128 8.84 8.96 -6.39
N TYR A 129 8.84 8.42 -5.16
CA TYR A 129 10.04 8.34 -4.34
C TYR A 129 11.06 7.32 -4.89
N VAL A 130 10.64 6.09 -5.16
CA VAL A 130 11.54 5.04 -5.67
C VAL A 130 12.06 5.34 -7.07
N SER A 131 11.23 5.97 -7.92
CA SER A 131 11.64 6.40 -9.26
C SER A 131 12.81 7.39 -9.21
N ARG A 132 12.78 8.34 -8.27
CA ARG A 132 13.91 9.28 -8.07
C ARG A 132 15.19 8.62 -7.61
N LEU A 133 15.12 7.44 -7.02
CA LEU A 133 16.25 6.63 -6.62
C LEU A 133 16.75 5.69 -7.73
N GLY A 134 16.11 5.70 -8.92
CA GLY A 134 16.46 4.83 -10.05
C GLY A 134 15.81 3.44 -9.98
N ILE A 135 14.86 3.20 -9.07
CA ILE A 135 14.10 1.96 -8.99
C ILE A 135 12.92 2.03 -9.95
N GLU A 136 12.83 1.07 -10.86
CA GLU A 136 11.79 0.98 -11.91
C GLU A 136 10.58 0.13 -11.46
N ALA A 137 10.71 -0.58 -10.36
CA ALA A 137 9.60 -1.35 -9.78
C ALA A 137 8.52 -0.40 -9.24
N MET A 138 7.27 -0.50 -9.78
CA MET A 138 6.17 0.44 -9.48
C MET A 138 5.03 -0.16 -8.66
N SER A 139 5.03 -1.46 -8.37
CA SER A 139 4.02 -2.06 -7.49
C SER A 139 4.59 -2.36 -6.12
N LEU A 140 3.76 -2.23 -5.07
CA LEU A 140 4.15 -2.47 -3.69
C LEU A 140 4.84 -3.83 -3.52
N GLN A 141 4.26 -4.89 -4.12
CA GLN A 141 4.82 -6.23 -4.08
C GLN A 141 6.22 -6.31 -4.71
N LYS A 142 6.45 -5.65 -5.86
CA LYS A 142 7.77 -5.68 -6.53
C LYS A 142 8.81 -4.91 -5.73
N ILE A 143 8.45 -3.72 -5.23
CA ILE A 143 9.35 -2.90 -4.42
C ILE A 143 9.71 -3.65 -3.14
N TYR A 144 8.72 -4.25 -2.46
CA TYR A 144 8.95 -5.00 -1.24
C TYR A 144 9.82 -6.24 -1.47
N ALA A 145 9.53 -7.01 -2.52
CA ALA A 145 10.29 -8.20 -2.90
C ALA A 145 11.76 -7.85 -3.25
N LEU A 146 11.96 -6.76 -3.98
CA LEU A 146 13.28 -6.27 -4.37
C LEU A 146 14.15 -5.90 -3.15
N LEU A 147 13.55 -5.26 -2.15
CA LEU A 147 14.28 -4.76 -0.97
C LEU A 147 14.46 -5.83 0.11
N PHE A 148 13.50 -6.72 0.28
CA PHE A 148 13.45 -7.60 1.45
C PHE A 148 13.47 -9.10 1.11
N GLY A 149 13.28 -9.50 -0.16
CA GLY A 149 13.24 -10.91 -0.56
C GLY A 149 11.97 -11.66 -0.12
N TYR A 150 10.89 -10.96 0.20
CA TYR A 150 9.60 -11.52 0.59
C TYR A 150 8.51 -11.05 -0.36
N LYS A 151 7.48 -11.88 -0.54
CA LYS A 151 6.27 -11.50 -1.31
C LYS A 151 5.15 -11.06 -0.39
N LEU A 152 4.40 -10.06 -0.84
CA LEU A 152 3.13 -9.65 -0.25
C LEU A 152 1.99 -10.47 -0.88
N SER A 153 1.08 -11.00 -0.06
CA SER A 153 -0.09 -11.73 -0.55
C SER A 153 -1.05 -10.77 -1.28
N LYS A 154 -1.66 -11.21 -2.37
CA LYS A 154 -2.73 -10.48 -3.08
C LYS A 154 -4.10 -11.14 -2.94
N ALA A 155 -4.23 -12.11 -2.04
CA ALA A 155 -5.40 -12.97 -1.95
C ALA A 155 -6.70 -12.20 -1.61
N GLN A 156 -6.60 -11.08 -0.88
CA GLN A 156 -7.76 -10.31 -0.43
C GLN A 156 -8.07 -9.05 -1.27
N ARG A 157 -7.28 -8.75 -2.30
CA ARG A 157 -7.46 -7.54 -3.13
C ARG A 157 -8.86 -7.33 -3.69
N LEU A 158 -9.56 -8.42 -4.02
CA LEU A 158 -10.92 -8.38 -4.57
C LEU A 158 -12.00 -8.79 -3.55
N SER A 159 -11.71 -8.64 -2.28
CA SER A 159 -12.65 -8.95 -1.19
C SER A 159 -13.78 -7.93 -1.07
N ASN A 160 -14.86 -8.31 -0.39
CA ASN A 160 -15.92 -7.39 -0.01
C ASN A 160 -15.49 -6.58 1.21
N TRP A 161 -14.95 -5.39 0.99
CA TRP A 161 -14.50 -4.48 2.04
C TRP A 161 -15.63 -3.76 2.77
N GLU A 162 -16.88 -3.89 2.29
CA GLU A 162 -18.11 -3.40 2.93
C GLU A 162 -18.83 -4.52 3.73
N ALA A 163 -18.17 -5.64 4.03
CA ALA A 163 -18.76 -6.68 4.88
C ALA A 163 -18.91 -6.18 6.32
N ASP A 164 -19.97 -6.57 7.02
CA ASP A 164 -20.23 -6.15 8.41
C ASP A 164 -19.05 -6.47 9.33
N VAL A 165 -18.42 -7.62 9.11
CA VAL A 165 -17.23 -8.07 9.85
C VAL A 165 -16.13 -8.44 8.87
N LEU A 166 -14.96 -7.83 9.01
CA LEU A 166 -13.77 -8.22 8.24
C LEU A 166 -13.20 -9.51 8.79
N THR A 167 -12.86 -10.44 7.91
CA THR A 167 -12.15 -11.67 8.27
C THR A 167 -10.72 -11.36 8.74
N ASP A 168 -10.10 -12.28 9.48
CA ASP A 168 -8.71 -12.11 9.90
C ASP A 168 -7.76 -11.98 8.70
N ALA A 169 -8.02 -12.72 7.62
CA ALA A 169 -7.24 -12.62 6.39
C ALA A 169 -7.35 -11.24 5.72
N GLN A 170 -8.54 -10.61 5.75
CA GLN A 170 -8.71 -9.23 5.26
C GLN A 170 -7.97 -8.22 6.14
N LYS A 171 -8.09 -8.36 7.47
CA LYS A 171 -7.40 -7.49 8.42
C LYS A 171 -5.88 -7.58 8.28
N GLU A 172 -5.34 -8.80 8.18
CA GLU A 172 -3.90 -9.03 7.97
C GLU A 172 -3.42 -8.44 6.64
N TYR A 173 -4.17 -8.65 5.56
CA TYR A 173 -3.86 -8.10 4.23
C TYR A 173 -3.81 -6.57 4.27
N ALA A 174 -4.85 -5.93 4.77
CA ALA A 174 -4.95 -4.46 4.83
C ALA A 174 -3.86 -3.84 5.72
N ALA A 175 -3.57 -4.46 6.86
CA ALA A 175 -2.50 -4.01 7.74
C ALA A 175 -1.12 -4.15 7.10
N LEU A 176 -0.89 -5.25 6.36
CA LEU A 176 0.37 -5.53 5.70
C LEU A 176 0.68 -4.50 4.61
N ASP A 177 -0.30 -4.08 3.81
CA ASP A 177 -0.09 -3.14 2.70
C ASP A 177 0.31 -1.74 3.24
N ALA A 178 -0.39 -1.21 4.24
CA ALA A 178 -0.02 0.05 4.88
C ALA A 178 1.35 -0.02 5.60
N TRP A 179 1.59 -1.10 6.36
CA TRP A 179 2.85 -1.30 7.06
C TRP A 179 4.05 -1.47 6.11
N ALA A 180 3.86 -2.15 4.98
CA ALA A 180 4.90 -2.31 3.98
C ALA A 180 5.38 -0.97 3.43
N CYS A 181 4.48 0.02 3.30
CA CYS A 181 4.85 1.37 2.89
C CYS A 181 5.78 2.04 3.90
N THR A 182 5.48 1.93 5.19
CA THR A 182 6.33 2.45 6.28
C THR A 182 7.73 1.81 6.24
N ARG A 183 7.77 0.48 6.08
CA ARG A 183 9.05 -0.26 6.02
C ARG A 183 9.90 0.11 4.82
N ILE A 184 9.29 0.17 3.63
CA ILE A 184 10.01 0.53 2.40
C ILE A 184 10.65 1.91 2.55
N TYR A 185 9.84 2.91 2.93
CA TYR A 185 10.32 4.27 3.06
C TYR A 185 11.41 4.41 4.11
N GLY A 186 11.17 3.93 5.33
CA GLY A 186 12.14 4.00 6.42
C GLY A 186 13.46 3.30 6.10
N TYR A 187 13.40 2.15 5.40
CA TYR A 187 14.60 1.44 4.98
C TYR A 187 15.39 2.20 3.91
N LEU A 188 14.71 2.68 2.86
CA LEU A 188 15.36 3.46 1.80
C LEU A 188 15.94 4.78 2.34
N GLU A 189 15.22 5.52 3.19
CA GLU A 189 15.74 6.73 3.85
C GLU A 189 17.02 6.43 4.67
N SER A 190 17.04 5.31 5.37
CA SER A 190 18.22 4.87 6.11
C SER A 190 19.42 4.61 5.21
N LEU A 191 19.22 4.04 4.02
CA LEU A 191 20.28 3.80 3.04
C LEU A 191 20.76 5.09 2.35
N VAL A 192 19.80 5.94 1.97
CA VAL A 192 20.07 7.23 1.31
C VAL A 192 20.84 8.16 2.25
N SER A 193 20.42 8.31 3.50
CA SER A 193 21.07 9.17 4.48
C SER A 193 22.51 8.77 4.79
N LYS A 194 22.83 7.47 4.66
CA LYS A 194 24.19 6.92 4.83
C LYS A 194 24.99 6.86 3.54
N ASN A 195 24.41 7.24 2.41
CA ASN A 195 25.01 7.09 1.07
C ASN A 195 25.37 5.63 0.74
N GLU A 196 24.54 4.68 1.19
CA GLU A 196 24.79 3.23 1.07
C GLU A 196 23.95 2.56 -0.04
N LEU A 197 23.06 3.31 -0.72
CA LEU A 197 22.21 2.78 -1.77
C LEU A 197 22.90 2.86 -3.13
N VAL A 198 23.00 1.71 -3.79
CA VAL A 198 23.42 1.59 -5.20
C VAL A 198 22.34 0.85 -5.96
N VAL A 199 21.79 1.47 -7.01
CA VAL A 199 20.78 0.85 -7.87
C VAL A 199 21.42 0.51 -9.22
N GLU A 200 21.40 -0.77 -9.60
CA GLU A 200 21.92 -1.27 -10.86
C GLU A 200 20.76 -1.59 -11.83
N PRO A 201 20.96 -1.45 -13.14
CA PRO A 201 19.95 -1.87 -14.12
C PRO A 201 19.57 -3.33 -13.90
N ALA A 202 18.29 -3.63 -14.01
CA ALA A 202 17.83 -5.02 -13.96
C ALA A 202 18.42 -5.83 -15.12
N PRO A 203 18.80 -7.11 -14.90
CA PRO A 203 19.27 -7.96 -15.99
C PRO A 203 18.18 -8.07 -17.06
N ALA A 204 18.61 -8.13 -18.33
CA ALA A 204 17.68 -8.39 -19.43
C ALA A 204 17.11 -9.80 -19.25
N TYR A 205 15.84 -9.90 -18.87
CA TYR A 205 15.15 -11.19 -18.84
C TYR A 205 14.87 -11.63 -20.27
N PRO A 206 15.17 -12.88 -20.65
CA PRO A 206 14.84 -13.37 -21.97
C PRO A 206 13.33 -13.25 -22.16
N ILE A 207 12.93 -12.59 -23.24
CA ILE A 207 11.54 -12.59 -23.69
C ILE A 207 11.21 -14.06 -23.92
N GLN A 208 10.32 -14.64 -23.11
CA GLN A 208 9.78 -15.95 -23.41
C GLN A 208 9.04 -15.80 -24.74
N ASP A 209 9.60 -16.36 -25.79
CA ASP A 209 8.94 -16.45 -27.09
C ASP A 209 7.58 -17.10 -26.87
N ILE A 210 6.54 -16.28 -26.91
CA ILE A 210 5.18 -16.77 -27.03
C ILE A 210 5.13 -17.34 -28.44
N ASN A 211 5.38 -18.65 -28.58
CA ASN A 211 5.18 -19.41 -29.79
C ASN A 211 3.68 -19.32 -30.17
N LEU A 212 3.35 -18.24 -30.87
CA LEU A 212 2.14 -18.18 -31.68
C LEU A 212 2.36 -19.11 -32.87
N THR A 213 2.21 -20.41 -32.70
CA THR A 213 1.96 -21.32 -33.80
C THR A 213 0.54 -21.04 -34.28
N PRO A 214 0.35 -20.50 -35.48
CA PRO A 214 -0.98 -20.45 -36.07
C PRO A 214 -1.37 -21.90 -36.41
N SER A 215 -2.36 -22.44 -35.72
CA SER A 215 -3.06 -23.64 -36.14
C SER A 215 -3.77 -23.34 -37.45
N ILE A 216 -3.08 -23.57 -38.57
CA ILE A 216 -3.71 -23.76 -39.82
C ILE A 216 -4.23 -25.20 -39.81
N SER A 217 -5.48 -25.40 -39.45
CA SER A 217 -6.20 -26.61 -39.76
C SER A 217 -7.02 -26.36 -41.02
N ASN A 218 -6.55 -26.96 -42.09
CA ASN A 218 -7.27 -27.17 -43.35
C ASN A 218 -8.53 -28.03 -43.13
N LEU A 219 -9.53 -27.70 -43.96
CA LEU A 219 -10.74 -28.41 -44.41
C LEU A 219 -12.02 -28.01 -43.73
#